data_bee3697a5f02633c9386935350e8791a
#
_entry.id   bee3697a5f02633c9386935350e8791a
#
_cell.length_a   1.000
_cell.length_b   1.000
_cell.length_c   1.000
_cell.angle_alpha   90.00
_cell.angle_beta   90.00
_cell.angle_gamma   90.00
#
_symmetry.space_group_name_H-M   'P 1'
#
loop_
_entity.id
_entity.type
_entity.pdbx_description
1 polymer ?
#
loop_
_entity_poly.entity_id
_entity_poly.type
_entity_poly.pdbx_seq_one_letter_code
_entity_poly.pdbx_strand_id
1 'polypeptide(L)'
;MELLQEYGSILVIVTAVLGFLMAFGIGANDVSNAMGTSVGSGTITIKQAIIIAMIFELAGAYLAGGEVADTIKSGIIQPDAFTNMPEILVLGMMSSLCAAGVWLIVATKMGWPVSGTHTIIGAVIGFALVTVGASSIQWGQLTGIVGSWFITPVLAGIIAFVIFVNSQKLIFNRTEPFKQAKKYGPFYMAVTIFILCIVTISKGLKHVGLNLTGWQTFGISLGLAIIAGVIGVLYFRSQTFENKVKDKSGFSGVEKIFSILMLLTACAMAFAHGSNDVANAIGPLAAVEAIIRQGGLVEGPTRMAAWVLPLGAVGMGFGLAVMGKSVMATVGTGI
;
A
#
# COMPACT_ATOMS: atom_id res chain seq x y z
N MET A 1 3.33 -29.15 -20.85
CA MET A 1 4.82 -29.06 -20.83
C MET A 1 5.36 -28.48 -22.13
N GLU A 2 4.91 -28.93 -23.30
CA GLU A 2 5.33 -28.36 -24.60
C GLU A 2 5.09 -26.87 -24.70
N LEU A 3 3.90 -26.40 -24.28
CA LEU A 3 3.55 -24.97 -24.28
C LEU A 3 4.54 -24.11 -23.51
N LEU A 4 4.99 -24.57 -22.32
CA LEU A 4 5.92 -23.81 -21.48
C LEU A 4 7.35 -23.83 -22.03
N GLN A 5 7.74 -24.91 -22.70
CA GLN A 5 9.07 -25.05 -23.31
C GLN A 5 9.16 -24.23 -24.61
N GLU A 6 8.13 -24.27 -25.45
CA GLU A 6 8.13 -23.59 -26.75
C GLU A 6 7.83 -22.10 -26.63
N TYR A 7 6.84 -21.72 -25.82
CA TYR A 7 6.35 -20.35 -25.70
C TYR A 7 6.70 -19.66 -24.38
N GLY A 8 7.53 -20.25 -23.53
CA GLY A 8 7.81 -19.76 -22.18
C GLY A 8 8.23 -18.29 -22.13
N SER A 9 9.15 -17.86 -23.02
CA SER A 9 9.59 -16.46 -23.07
C SER A 9 8.45 -15.50 -23.45
N ILE A 10 7.58 -15.91 -24.38
CA ILE A 10 6.41 -15.12 -24.81
C ILE A 10 5.41 -15.02 -23.64
N LEU A 11 5.16 -16.11 -22.95
CA LEU A 11 4.26 -16.14 -21.79
C LEU A 11 4.77 -15.23 -20.66
N VAL A 12 6.07 -15.19 -20.38
CA VAL A 12 6.66 -14.26 -19.42
C VAL A 12 6.46 -12.81 -19.86
N ILE A 13 6.70 -12.48 -21.13
CA ILE A 13 6.51 -11.12 -21.66
C ILE A 13 5.04 -10.70 -21.55
N VAL A 14 4.11 -11.55 -21.99
CA VAL A 14 2.67 -11.26 -21.90
C VAL A 14 2.26 -11.10 -20.44
N THR A 15 2.73 -11.96 -19.54
CA THR A 15 2.44 -11.86 -18.10
C THR A 15 3.03 -10.57 -17.52
N ALA A 16 4.21 -10.15 -17.95
CA ALA A 16 4.80 -8.88 -17.54
C ALA A 16 3.94 -7.68 -17.96
N VAL A 17 3.39 -7.69 -19.17
CA VAL A 17 2.44 -6.67 -19.62
C VAL A 17 1.16 -6.68 -18.81
N LEU A 18 0.61 -7.86 -18.49
CA LEU A 18 -0.59 -8.00 -17.66
C LEU A 18 -0.33 -7.58 -16.20
N GLY A 19 0.83 -7.94 -15.65
CA GLY A 19 1.28 -7.50 -14.33
C GLY A 19 1.46 -5.97 -14.28
N PHE A 20 2.05 -5.37 -15.32
CA PHE A 20 2.12 -3.92 -15.45
C PHE A 20 0.74 -3.29 -15.52
N LEU A 21 -0.20 -3.86 -16.29
CA LEU A 21 -1.59 -3.39 -16.39
C LEU A 21 -2.30 -3.42 -15.02
N MET A 22 -2.11 -4.51 -14.27
CA MET A 22 -2.65 -4.65 -12.91
C MET A 22 -2.04 -3.60 -11.97
N ALA A 23 -0.70 -3.45 -11.98
CA ALA A 23 0.00 -2.45 -11.19
C ALA A 23 -0.45 -1.02 -11.55
N PHE A 24 -0.61 -0.73 -12.85
CA PHE A 24 -1.18 0.53 -13.32
C PHE A 24 -2.57 0.77 -12.73
N GLY A 25 -3.44 -0.24 -12.76
CA GLY A 25 -4.79 -0.15 -12.18
C GLY A 25 -4.77 0.14 -10.67
N ILE A 26 -3.88 -0.52 -9.93
CA ILE A 26 -3.69 -0.29 -8.47
C ILE A 26 -3.26 1.16 -8.22
N GLY A 27 -2.19 1.64 -8.85
CA GLY A 27 -1.72 3.01 -8.67
C GLY A 27 -2.76 4.06 -9.08
N ALA A 28 -3.56 3.77 -10.11
CA ALA A 28 -4.63 4.66 -10.58
C ALA A 28 -5.81 4.76 -9.60
N ASN A 29 -6.17 3.67 -8.92
CA ASN A 29 -7.35 3.59 -8.05
C ASN A 29 -7.02 3.85 -6.58
N ASP A 30 -6.05 3.11 -6.05
CA ASP A 30 -5.85 2.99 -4.60
C ASP A 30 -5.10 4.18 -3.98
N VAL A 31 -4.43 5.01 -4.78
CA VAL A 31 -3.81 6.27 -4.31
C VAL A 31 -4.79 7.18 -3.57
N SER A 32 -6.06 7.08 -3.91
CA SER A 32 -7.12 7.84 -3.25
C SER A 32 -7.23 7.55 -1.75
N ASN A 33 -6.91 6.32 -1.34
CA ASN A 33 -6.93 5.90 0.06
C ASN A 33 -5.81 6.57 0.88
N ALA A 34 -4.64 6.79 0.27
CA ALA A 34 -3.51 7.45 0.92
C ALA A 34 -3.61 8.98 0.93
N MET A 35 -4.13 9.58 -0.14
CA MET A 35 -4.06 11.03 -0.39
C MET A 35 -5.41 11.74 -0.33
N GLY A 36 -6.54 11.02 -0.43
CA GLY A 36 -7.88 11.62 -0.54
C GLY A 36 -8.21 12.56 0.60
N THR A 37 -7.96 12.16 1.84
CA THR A 37 -8.21 12.99 3.03
C THR A 37 -7.32 14.24 3.08
N SER A 38 -6.06 14.14 2.64
CA SER A 38 -5.11 15.27 2.60
C SER A 38 -5.48 16.29 1.52
N VAL A 39 -6.03 15.82 0.40
CA VAL A 39 -6.58 16.67 -0.66
C VAL A 39 -7.92 17.26 -0.24
N GLY A 40 -8.82 16.45 0.30
CA GLY A 40 -10.15 16.88 0.75
C GLY A 40 -10.12 17.94 1.85
N SER A 41 -9.15 17.84 2.78
CA SER A 41 -8.91 18.86 3.81
C SER A 41 -8.28 20.16 3.30
N GLY A 42 -7.84 20.20 2.02
CA GLY A 42 -7.11 21.34 1.46
C GLY A 42 -5.66 21.46 1.93
N THR A 43 -5.12 20.45 2.62
CA THR A 43 -3.72 20.44 3.08
C THR A 43 -2.75 20.45 1.92
N ILE A 44 -3.03 19.68 0.87
CA ILE A 44 -2.25 19.61 -0.37
C ILE A 44 -3.16 19.64 -1.59
N THR A 45 -2.64 20.14 -2.69
CA THR A 45 -3.31 20.08 -4.00
C THR A 45 -3.21 18.67 -4.61
N ILE A 46 -4.12 18.33 -5.52
CA ILE A 46 -4.08 17.05 -6.24
C ILE A 46 -2.72 16.83 -6.93
N LYS A 47 -2.12 17.88 -7.52
CA LYS A 47 -0.79 17.77 -8.16
C LYS A 47 0.30 17.43 -7.15
N GLN A 48 0.28 18.07 -5.98
CA GLN A 48 1.24 17.76 -4.90
C GLN A 48 1.02 16.34 -4.39
N ALA A 49 -0.23 15.93 -4.20
CA ALA A 49 -0.59 14.57 -3.78
C ALA A 49 -0.02 13.51 -4.75
N ILE A 50 -0.18 13.71 -6.07
CA ILE A 50 0.37 12.81 -7.09
C ILE A 50 1.90 12.70 -6.98
N ILE A 51 2.61 13.82 -6.86
CA ILE A 51 4.07 13.82 -6.77
C ILE A 51 4.55 13.11 -5.49
N ILE A 52 3.93 13.43 -4.36
CA ILE A 52 4.26 12.83 -3.05
C ILE A 52 3.97 11.33 -3.08
N ALA A 53 2.78 10.95 -3.54
CA ALA A 53 2.39 9.55 -3.63
C ALA A 53 3.36 8.77 -4.55
N MET A 54 3.69 9.29 -5.73
CA MET A 54 4.66 8.66 -6.63
C MET A 54 5.99 8.36 -5.92
N ILE A 55 6.55 9.34 -5.22
CA ILE A 55 7.84 9.15 -4.53
C ILE A 55 7.72 8.06 -3.45
N PHE A 56 6.72 8.15 -2.59
CA PHE A 56 6.59 7.26 -1.45
C PHE A 56 6.05 5.88 -1.82
N GLU A 57 5.13 5.76 -2.78
CA GLU A 57 4.67 4.46 -3.28
C GLU A 57 5.76 3.70 -4.03
N LEU A 58 6.51 4.37 -4.91
CA LEU A 58 7.66 3.76 -5.59
C LEU A 58 8.71 3.31 -4.58
N ALA A 59 9.02 4.14 -3.59
CA ALA A 59 9.95 3.77 -2.52
C ALA A 59 9.43 2.58 -1.70
N GLY A 60 8.16 2.59 -1.32
CA GLY A 60 7.51 1.49 -0.60
C GLY A 60 7.52 0.19 -1.40
N ALA A 61 7.10 0.25 -2.65
CA ALA A 61 7.07 -0.90 -3.55
C ALA A 61 8.46 -1.52 -3.72
N TYR A 62 9.46 -0.69 -4.01
CA TYR A 62 10.82 -1.18 -4.26
C TYR A 62 11.52 -1.68 -3.00
N LEU A 63 11.38 -0.98 -1.86
CA LEU A 63 12.11 -1.33 -0.64
C LEU A 63 11.44 -2.46 0.15
N ALA A 64 10.11 -2.57 0.11
CA ALA A 64 9.38 -3.46 1.02
C ALA A 64 8.35 -4.39 0.35
N GLY A 65 8.17 -4.33 -0.99
CA GLY A 65 7.13 -5.09 -1.69
C GLY A 65 7.41 -6.59 -1.87
N GLY A 66 8.66 -7.02 -1.73
CA GLY A 66 9.05 -8.40 -2.05
C GLY A 66 8.46 -9.47 -1.12
N GLU A 67 8.34 -9.22 0.17
CA GLU A 67 7.85 -10.21 1.14
C GLU A 67 6.35 -10.55 0.98
N VAL A 68 5.55 -9.59 0.54
CA VAL A 68 4.09 -9.76 0.41
C VAL A 68 3.74 -10.57 -0.85
N ALA A 69 4.58 -10.52 -1.87
CA ALA A 69 4.37 -11.25 -3.12
C ALA A 69 4.28 -12.78 -2.94
N ASP A 70 5.02 -13.34 -1.98
CA ASP A 70 5.00 -14.77 -1.67
C ASP A 70 3.64 -15.23 -1.13
N THR A 71 2.92 -14.38 -0.41
CA THR A 71 1.57 -14.69 0.10
C THR A 71 0.55 -14.86 -1.02
N ILE A 72 0.61 -14.04 -2.06
CA ILE A 72 -0.30 -14.17 -3.21
C ILE A 72 0.09 -15.34 -4.09
N LYS A 73 1.40 -15.60 -4.21
CA LYS A 73 1.94 -16.72 -5.00
C LYS A 73 1.48 -18.08 -4.47
N SER A 74 1.47 -18.28 -3.15
CA SER A 74 1.28 -19.61 -2.53
C SER A 74 0.22 -19.64 -1.41
N GLY A 75 -0.41 -18.51 -1.07
CA GLY A 75 -1.31 -18.43 0.09
C GLY A 75 -2.80 -18.59 -0.22
N ILE A 76 -3.23 -18.51 -1.49
CA ILE A 76 -4.65 -18.52 -1.87
C ILE A 76 -5.07 -19.89 -2.40
N ILE A 77 -4.24 -20.49 -3.25
CA ILE A 77 -4.48 -21.80 -3.87
C ILE A 77 -3.43 -22.80 -3.42
N GLN A 78 -3.76 -24.07 -3.50
CA GLN A 78 -2.83 -25.16 -3.23
C GLN A 78 -1.98 -25.42 -4.47
N PRO A 79 -0.67 -25.15 -4.46
CA PRO A 79 0.19 -25.38 -5.63
C PRO A 79 0.18 -26.84 -6.08
N ASP A 80 0.12 -27.76 -5.13
CA ASP A 80 0.12 -29.22 -5.37
C ASP A 80 -1.04 -29.67 -6.28
N ALA A 81 -2.18 -28.96 -6.24
CA ALA A 81 -3.31 -29.23 -7.12
C ALA A 81 -3.00 -28.99 -8.61
N PHE A 82 -1.92 -28.29 -8.92
CA PHE A 82 -1.51 -27.92 -10.27
C PHE A 82 -0.17 -28.57 -10.71
N THR A 83 0.43 -29.44 -9.88
CA THR A 83 1.73 -30.08 -10.17
C THR A 83 1.74 -30.81 -11.50
N ASN A 84 0.64 -31.48 -11.84
CA ASN A 84 0.49 -32.22 -13.11
C ASN A 84 -0.02 -31.35 -14.28
N MET A 85 -0.32 -30.08 -14.06
CA MET A 85 -0.90 -29.18 -15.07
C MET A 85 -0.37 -27.73 -14.91
N PRO A 86 0.96 -27.55 -14.94
CA PRO A 86 1.57 -26.24 -14.70
C PRO A 86 1.15 -25.18 -15.74
N GLU A 87 0.81 -25.60 -16.98
CA GLU A 87 0.29 -24.71 -18.00
C GLU A 87 -1.02 -24.05 -17.58
N ILE A 88 -1.91 -24.81 -16.93
CA ILE A 88 -3.20 -24.28 -16.46
C ILE A 88 -2.95 -23.23 -15.36
N LEU A 89 -1.99 -23.48 -14.46
CA LEU A 89 -1.63 -22.51 -13.43
C LEU A 89 -1.07 -21.22 -14.04
N VAL A 90 -0.18 -21.33 -15.03
CA VAL A 90 0.38 -20.18 -15.75
C VAL A 90 -0.73 -19.35 -16.41
N LEU A 91 -1.59 -20.01 -17.21
CA LEU A 91 -2.70 -19.35 -17.89
C LEU A 91 -3.72 -18.75 -16.91
N GLY A 92 -3.94 -19.44 -15.78
CA GLY A 92 -4.81 -18.97 -14.71
C GLY A 92 -4.31 -17.71 -14.02
N MET A 93 -3.01 -17.65 -13.71
CA MET A 93 -2.42 -16.43 -13.15
C MET A 93 -2.44 -15.26 -14.17
N MET A 94 -2.20 -15.54 -15.44
CA MET A 94 -2.31 -14.55 -16.51
C MET A 94 -3.75 -14.02 -16.65
N SER A 95 -4.74 -14.91 -16.66
CA SER A 95 -6.16 -14.52 -16.75
C SER A 95 -6.60 -13.71 -15.51
N SER A 96 -6.10 -14.07 -14.34
CA SER A 96 -6.37 -13.35 -13.09
C SER A 96 -5.81 -11.92 -13.13
N LEU A 97 -4.58 -11.74 -13.61
CA LEU A 97 -3.97 -10.42 -13.80
C LEU A 97 -4.75 -9.59 -14.82
N CYS A 98 -5.15 -10.20 -15.93
CA CYS A 98 -5.94 -9.55 -16.97
C CYS A 98 -7.29 -9.06 -16.43
N ALA A 99 -8.06 -9.96 -15.81
CA ALA A 99 -9.38 -9.66 -15.26
C ALA A 99 -9.32 -8.57 -14.19
N ALA A 100 -8.37 -8.68 -13.26
CA ALA A 100 -8.18 -7.71 -12.18
C ALA A 100 -7.71 -6.36 -12.72
N GLY A 101 -6.75 -6.33 -13.63
CA GLY A 101 -6.24 -5.09 -14.23
C GLY A 101 -7.32 -4.34 -15.03
N VAL A 102 -8.08 -5.07 -15.86
CA VAL A 102 -9.20 -4.49 -16.63
C VAL A 102 -10.27 -3.94 -15.68
N TRP A 103 -10.64 -4.69 -14.65
CA TRP A 103 -11.62 -4.24 -13.65
C TRP A 103 -11.18 -2.95 -12.95
N LEU A 104 -9.93 -2.86 -12.50
CA LEU A 104 -9.41 -1.67 -11.84
C LEU A 104 -9.43 -0.45 -12.76
N ILE A 105 -9.09 -0.61 -14.05
CA ILE A 105 -9.16 0.47 -15.03
C ILE A 105 -10.60 0.94 -15.23
N VAL A 106 -11.57 0.01 -15.37
CA VAL A 106 -12.98 0.34 -15.50
C VAL A 106 -13.46 1.10 -14.27
N ALA A 107 -13.20 0.58 -13.06
CA ALA A 107 -13.58 1.21 -11.80
C ALA A 107 -12.97 2.61 -11.67
N THR A 108 -11.70 2.77 -12.03
CA THR A 108 -11.01 4.08 -12.00
C THR A 108 -11.63 5.09 -12.96
N LYS A 109 -11.98 4.67 -14.18
CA LYS A 109 -12.68 5.54 -15.14
C LYS A 109 -14.05 5.99 -14.66
N MET A 110 -14.73 5.14 -13.90
CA MET A 110 -16.03 5.44 -13.29
C MET A 110 -15.91 6.23 -11.97
N GLY A 111 -14.68 6.44 -11.48
CA GLY A 111 -14.42 7.10 -10.19
C GLY A 111 -14.79 6.23 -8.98
N TRP A 112 -14.89 4.93 -9.14
CA TRP A 112 -15.21 4.00 -8.05
C TRP A 112 -13.95 3.62 -7.27
N PRO A 113 -13.88 3.89 -5.97
CA PRO A 113 -12.82 3.36 -5.11
C PRO A 113 -13.09 1.87 -4.86
N VAL A 114 -12.20 1.02 -5.33
CA VAL A 114 -12.29 -0.44 -5.17
C VAL A 114 -10.98 -0.99 -4.61
N SER A 115 -11.01 -2.18 -4.00
CA SER A 115 -9.80 -2.81 -3.45
C SER A 115 -9.08 -3.62 -4.51
N GLY A 116 -7.83 -3.28 -4.81
CA GLY A 116 -6.94 -4.06 -5.68
C GLY A 116 -6.69 -5.47 -5.14
N THR A 117 -6.52 -5.60 -3.81
CA THR A 117 -6.31 -6.90 -3.14
C THR A 117 -7.53 -7.82 -3.25
N HIS A 118 -8.74 -7.30 -2.97
CA HIS A 118 -9.96 -8.10 -3.12
C HIS A 118 -10.16 -8.55 -4.58
N THR A 119 -9.82 -7.69 -5.51
CA THR A 119 -9.97 -7.95 -6.95
C THR A 119 -9.08 -9.10 -7.39
N ILE A 120 -7.78 -9.08 -7.05
CA ILE A 120 -6.87 -10.17 -7.46
C ILE A 120 -7.16 -11.47 -6.73
N ILE A 121 -7.48 -11.43 -5.44
CA ILE A 121 -7.86 -12.63 -4.68
C ILE A 121 -9.12 -13.26 -5.31
N GLY A 122 -10.13 -12.46 -5.62
CA GLY A 122 -11.34 -12.95 -6.28
C GLY A 122 -11.07 -13.54 -7.65
N ALA A 123 -10.18 -12.93 -8.45
CA ALA A 123 -9.80 -13.44 -9.77
C ALA A 123 -9.06 -14.80 -9.67
N VAL A 124 -8.11 -14.93 -8.74
CA VAL A 124 -7.37 -16.19 -8.51
C VAL A 124 -8.30 -17.29 -8.00
N ILE A 125 -9.20 -16.98 -7.07
CA ILE A 125 -10.22 -17.95 -6.59
C ILE A 125 -11.13 -18.36 -7.73
N GLY A 126 -11.64 -17.42 -8.53
CA GLY A 126 -12.51 -17.69 -9.65
C GLY A 126 -11.87 -18.62 -10.67
N PHE A 127 -10.63 -18.37 -11.03
CA PHE A 127 -9.84 -19.25 -11.88
C PHE A 127 -9.71 -20.66 -11.29
N ALA A 128 -9.32 -20.79 -10.03
CA ALA A 128 -9.08 -22.07 -9.38
C ALA A 128 -10.38 -22.90 -9.26
N LEU A 129 -11.51 -22.25 -8.93
CA LEU A 129 -12.83 -22.89 -8.86
C LEU A 129 -13.26 -23.48 -10.20
N VAL A 130 -13.04 -22.76 -11.30
CA VAL A 130 -13.47 -23.19 -12.64
C VAL A 130 -12.59 -24.32 -13.17
N THR A 131 -11.30 -24.31 -12.86
CA THR A 131 -10.34 -25.27 -13.45
C THR A 131 -10.17 -26.54 -12.65
N VAL A 132 -10.09 -26.46 -11.33
CA VAL A 132 -9.81 -27.60 -10.45
C VAL A 132 -10.94 -27.86 -9.45
N GLY A 133 -11.66 -26.80 -9.05
CA GLY A 133 -12.72 -26.89 -8.07
C GLY A 133 -12.34 -26.41 -6.68
N ALA A 134 -13.28 -26.49 -5.74
CA ALA A 134 -13.15 -25.94 -4.40
C ALA A 134 -12.02 -26.58 -3.54
N SER A 135 -11.59 -27.79 -3.88
CA SER A 135 -10.50 -28.48 -3.19
C SER A 135 -9.11 -27.83 -3.42
N SER A 136 -8.96 -27.05 -4.49
CA SER A 136 -7.70 -26.35 -4.80
C SER A 136 -7.51 -25.06 -3.99
N ILE A 137 -8.49 -24.64 -3.19
CA ILE A 137 -8.45 -23.39 -2.43
C ILE A 137 -7.96 -23.66 -1.01
N GLN A 138 -7.08 -22.81 -0.52
CA GLN A 138 -6.63 -22.83 0.88
C GLN A 138 -7.65 -22.11 1.79
N TRP A 139 -8.77 -22.78 2.08
CA TRP A 139 -9.87 -22.21 2.86
C TRP A 139 -9.45 -21.65 4.23
N GLY A 140 -8.47 -22.28 4.91
CA GLY A 140 -7.94 -21.82 6.18
C GLY A 140 -7.27 -20.44 6.07
N GLN A 141 -6.47 -20.23 5.03
CA GLN A 141 -5.84 -18.96 4.72
C GLN A 141 -6.91 -17.92 4.31
N LEU A 142 -7.81 -18.32 3.42
CA LEU A 142 -8.86 -17.44 2.91
C LEU A 142 -9.77 -16.93 4.02
N THR A 143 -10.16 -17.77 4.99
CA THR A 143 -10.97 -17.35 6.14
C THR A 143 -10.23 -16.35 7.01
N GLY A 144 -8.91 -16.49 7.18
CA GLY A 144 -8.06 -15.50 7.86
C GLY A 144 -8.03 -14.16 7.13
N ILE A 145 -7.87 -14.18 5.81
CA ILE A 145 -7.88 -12.99 4.96
C ILE A 145 -9.24 -12.29 5.03
N VAL A 146 -10.34 -13.02 4.81
CA VAL A 146 -11.69 -12.47 4.89
C VAL A 146 -12.00 -11.95 6.30
N GLY A 147 -11.59 -12.67 7.35
CA GLY A 147 -11.71 -12.21 8.74
C GLY A 147 -11.01 -10.88 8.98
N SER A 148 -9.83 -10.68 8.38
CA SER A 148 -9.08 -9.43 8.51
C SER A 148 -9.82 -8.22 7.88
N TRP A 149 -10.64 -8.43 6.85
CA TRP A 149 -11.43 -7.37 6.22
C TRP A 149 -12.47 -6.74 7.15
N PHE A 150 -12.91 -7.50 8.16
CA PHE A 150 -13.84 -7.01 9.19
C PHE A 150 -13.09 -6.51 10.44
N ILE A 151 -12.08 -7.25 10.89
CA ILE A 151 -11.35 -6.92 12.13
C ILE A 151 -10.52 -5.65 11.95
N THR A 152 -9.83 -5.49 10.83
CA THR A 152 -8.93 -4.35 10.59
C THR A 152 -9.64 -3.00 10.60
N PRO A 153 -10.78 -2.79 9.91
CA PRO A 153 -11.51 -1.52 9.97
C PRO A 153 -12.03 -1.20 11.39
N VAL A 154 -12.48 -2.21 12.12
CA VAL A 154 -12.96 -2.03 13.50
C VAL A 154 -11.80 -1.57 14.41
N LEU A 155 -10.67 -2.25 14.35
CA LEU A 155 -9.48 -1.86 15.13
C LEU A 155 -8.96 -0.48 14.73
N ALA A 156 -8.91 -0.19 13.43
CA ALA A 156 -8.51 1.12 12.92
C ALA A 156 -9.47 2.23 13.42
N GLY A 157 -10.77 1.97 13.39
CA GLY A 157 -11.79 2.87 13.90
C GLY A 157 -11.64 3.14 15.40
N ILE A 158 -11.39 2.11 16.20
CA ILE A 158 -11.15 2.26 17.65
C ILE A 158 -9.90 3.11 17.91
N ILE A 159 -8.79 2.83 17.21
CA ILE A 159 -7.54 3.59 17.36
C ILE A 159 -7.75 5.04 16.94
N ALA A 160 -8.39 5.28 15.80
CA ALA A 160 -8.70 6.61 15.31
C ALA A 160 -9.58 7.39 16.29
N PHE A 161 -10.61 6.75 16.87
CA PHE A 161 -11.46 7.33 17.89
C PHE A 161 -10.66 7.71 19.15
N VAL A 162 -9.78 6.84 19.63
CA VAL A 162 -8.93 7.13 20.79
C VAL A 162 -8.01 8.34 20.51
N ILE A 163 -7.37 8.38 19.35
CA ILE A 163 -6.49 9.49 18.94
C ILE A 163 -7.32 10.78 18.82
N PHE A 164 -8.50 10.72 18.22
CA PHE A 164 -9.41 11.86 18.08
C PHE A 164 -9.83 12.42 19.43
N VAL A 165 -10.33 11.57 20.34
CA VAL A 165 -10.74 11.99 21.69
C VAL A 165 -9.56 12.55 22.48
N ASN A 166 -8.37 11.96 22.32
CA ASN A 166 -7.15 12.44 22.94
C ASN A 166 -6.79 13.85 22.43
N SER A 167 -6.82 14.06 21.10
CA SER A 167 -6.54 15.37 20.50
C SER A 167 -7.59 16.42 20.91
N GLN A 168 -8.87 16.04 20.97
CA GLN A 168 -9.93 16.92 21.49
C GLN A 168 -9.63 17.37 22.91
N LYS A 169 -9.33 16.46 23.82
CA LYS A 169 -9.06 16.76 25.24
C LYS A 169 -7.78 17.55 25.45
N LEU A 170 -6.72 17.26 24.70
CA LEU A 170 -5.41 17.86 24.91
C LEU A 170 -5.21 19.18 24.17
N ILE A 171 -5.89 19.36 23.03
CA ILE A 171 -5.65 20.48 22.12
C ILE A 171 -6.91 21.31 21.90
N PHE A 172 -7.95 20.72 21.28
CA PHE A 172 -9.09 21.50 20.77
C PHE A 172 -10.00 22.10 21.86
N ASN A 173 -10.24 21.35 22.94
CA ASN A 173 -11.11 21.78 24.05
C ASN A 173 -10.35 22.61 25.12
N ARG A 174 -9.21 23.20 24.78
CA ARG A 174 -8.44 24.06 25.68
C ARG A 174 -8.63 25.53 25.34
N THR A 175 -8.39 26.40 26.33
CA THR A 175 -8.51 27.86 26.18
C THR A 175 -7.52 28.44 25.15
N GLU A 176 -6.34 27.79 24.98
CA GLU A 176 -5.31 28.20 24.01
C GLU A 176 -4.95 27.01 23.09
N PRO A 177 -5.81 26.61 22.12
CA PRO A 177 -5.62 25.42 21.31
C PRO A 177 -4.29 25.44 20.53
N PHE A 178 -3.88 26.59 20.02
CA PHE A 178 -2.62 26.72 19.28
C PHE A 178 -1.39 26.43 20.15
N LYS A 179 -1.37 26.93 21.38
CA LYS A 179 -0.28 26.67 22.33
C LYS A 179 -0.21 25.18 22.70
N GLN A 180 -1.37 24.55 22.84
CA GLN A 180 -1.44 23.11 23.10
C GLN A 180 -1.02 22.29 21.87
N ALA A 181 -1.41 22.71 20.67
CA ALA A 181 -0.96 22.05 19.43
C ALA A 181 0.57 22.12 19.27
N LYS A 182 1.21 23.26 19.60
CA LYS A 182 2.68 23.38 19.64
C LYS A 182 3.33 22.47 20.67
N LYS A 183 2.64 22.20 21.79
CA LYS A 183 3.16 21.33 22.86
C LYS A 183 3.03 19.85 22.51
N TYR A 184 1.88 19.43 22.00
CA TYR A 184 1.55 18.01 21.76
C TYR A 184 1.80 17.57 20.32
N GLY A 185 1.85 18.47 19.35
CA GLY A 185 2.16 18.18 17.95
C GLY A 185 3.45 17.37 17.75
N PRO A 186 4.57 17.72 18.41
CA PRO A 186 5.82 16.95 18.34
C PRO A 186 5.67 15.49 18.82
N PHE A 187 4.82 15.25 19.81
CA PHE A 187 4.53 13.89 20.27
C PHE A 187 3.81 13.05 19.20
N TYR A 188 2.75 13.61 18.57
CA TYR A 188 2.09 12.93 17.47
C TYR A 188 3.01 12.68 16.29
N MET A 189 3.90 13.63 15.97
CA MET A 189 4.92 13.48 14.95
C MET A 189 5.89 12.33 15.28
N ALA A 190 6.37 12.27 16.52
CA ALA A 190 7.26 11.20 16.98
C ALA A 190 6.59 9.82 16.91
N VAL A 191 5.33 9.71 17.33
CA VAL A 191 4.56 8.45 17.25
C VAL A 191 4.38 8.01 15.79
N THR A 192 4.03 8.93 14.89
CA THR A 192 3.88 8.63 13.46
C THR A 192 5.18 8.10 12.86
N ILE A 193 6.30 8.78 13.12
CA ILE A 193 7.62 8.35 12.62
C ILE A 193 8.04 7.01 13.25
N PHE A 194 7.74 6.79 14.54
CA PHE A 194 8.03 5.52 15.19
C PHE A 194 7.34 4.35 14.51
N ILE A 195 6.03 4.48 14.27
CA ILE A 195 5.23 3.43 13.61
C ILE A 195 5.72 3.20 12.18
N LEU A 196 5.96 4.28 11.43
CA LEU A 196 6.49 4.19 10.06
C LEU A 196 7.83 3.46 10.04
N CYS A 197 8.76 3.84 10.91
CA CYS A 197 10.09 3.23 10.97
C CYS A 197 10.02 1.74 11.36
N ILE A 198 9.20 1.36 12.36
CA ILE A 198 9.04 -0.05 12.73
C ILE A 198 8.56 -0.86 11.53
N VAL A 199 7.51 -0.42 10.84
CA VAL A 199 6.96 -1.13 9.69
C VAL A 199 7.98 -1.22 8.54
N THR A 200 8.61 -0.09 8.21
CA THR A 200 9.60 -0.01 7.13
C THR A 200 10.82 -0.88 7.40
N ILE A 201 11.38 -0.82 8.61
CA ILE A 201 12.58 -1.58 8.96
C ILE A 201 12.27 -3.07 9.07
N SER A 202 11.14 -3.44 9.69
CA SER A 202 10.77 -4.85 9.89
C SER A 202 10.48 -5.57 8.57
N LYS A 203 9.91 -4.88 7.59
CA LYS A 203 9.52 -5.47 6.31
C LYS A 203 10.49 -5.10 5.17
N GLY A 204 10.91 -3.84 5.08
CA GLY A 204 11.64 -3.33 3.93
C GLY A 204 13.12 -3.69 3.92
N LEU A 205 13.80 -3.60 5.05
CA LEU A 205 15.25 -3.76 5.08
C LEU A 205 15.73 -5.21 4.91
N LYS A 206 14.89 -6.20 5.16
CA LYS A 206 15.21 -7.61 4.87
C LYS A 206 15.45 -7.83 3.36
N HIS A 207 14.68 -7.16 2.52
CA HIS A 207 14.84 -7.24 1.06
C HIS A 207 16.19 -6.68 0.59
N VAL A 208 16.72 -5.67 1.28
CA VAL A 208 18.04 -5.07 1.00
C VAL A 208 19.18 -5.83 1.69
N GLY A 209 18.90 -6.97 2.33
CA GLY A 209 19.89 -7.82 2.98
C GLY A 209 20.27 -7.40 4.42
N LEU A 210 19.58 -6.41 5.00
CA LEU A 210 19.78 -6.00 6.38
C LEU A 210 18.83 -6.75 7.32
N ASN A 211 19.33 -7.84 7.89
CA ASN A 211 18.59 -8.64 8.86
C ASN A 211 18.81 -8.08 10.28
N LEU A 212 17.96 -7.14 10.69
CA LEU A 212 18.00 -6.59 12.04
C LEU A 212 17.15 -7.44 13.00
N THR A 213 17.62 -7.59 14.22
CA THR A 213 16.83 -8.23 15.30
C THR A 213 15.68 -7.31 15.72
N GLY A 214 14.63 -7.87 16.35
CA GLY A 214 13.49 -7.08 16.82
C GLY A 214 13.91 -5.93 17.77
N TRP A 215 14.91 -6.14 18.62
CA TRP A 215 15.43 -5.09 19.51
C TRP A 215 16.20 -3.99 18.78
N GLN A 216 16.95 -4.34 17.73
CA GLN A 216 17.64 -3.36 16.89
C GLN A 216 16.62 -2.52 16.11
N THR A 217 15.62 -3.16 15.53
CA THR A 217 14.51 -2.48 14.86
C THR A 217 13.81 -1.50 15.78
N PHE A 218 13.45 -1.95 16.98
CA PHE A 218 12.82 -1.10 18.00
C PHE A 218 13.72 0.08 18.40
N GLY A 219 14.99 -0.17 18.70
CA GLY A 219 15.94 0.87 19.11
C GLY A 219 16.18 1.93 18.04
N ILE A 220 16.35 1.52 16.78
CA ILE A 220 16.53 2.44 15.65
C ILE A 220 15.25 3.26 15.44
N SER A 221 14.09 2.61 15.44
CA SER A 221 12.79 3.29 15.27
C SER A 221 12.53 4.31 16.37
N LEU A 222 12.86 3.97 17.62
CA LEU A 222 12.73 4.87 18.75
C LEU A 222 13.70 6.06 18.63
N GLY A 223 14.94 5.81 18.24
CA GLY A 223 15.94 6.87 18.02
C GLY A 223 15.48 7.88 16.95
N LEU A 224 15.00 7.40 15.82
CA LEU A 224 14.45 8.24 14.73
C LEU A 224 13.19 9.00 15.17
N ALA A 225 12.32 8.37 15.96
CA ALA A 225 11.14 9.01 16.51
C ALA A 225 11.50 10.16 17.49
N ILE A 226 12.51 9.96 18.34
CA ILE A 226 13.02 11.00 19.26
C ILE A 226 13.58 12.16 18.45
N ILE A 227 14.39 11.89 17.43
CA ILE A 227 14.95 12.93 16.54
C ILE A 227 13.81 13.72 15.89
N ALA A 228 12.81 13.03 15.32
CA ALA A 228 11.65 13.67 14.72
C ALA A 228 10.87 14.51 15.74
N GLY A 229 10.69 14.02 16.97
CA GLY A 229 10.06 14.76 18.06
C GLY A 229 10.83 16.04 18.41
N VAL A 230 12.16 15.97 18.51
CA VAL A 230 13.02 17.13 18.76
C VAL A 230 12.92 18.16 17.63
N ILE A 231 13.00 17.71 16.38
CA ILE A 231 12.79 18.58 15.20
C ILE A 231 11.41 19.22 15.26
N GLY A 232 10.38 18.45 15.59
CA GLY A 232 9.01 18.95 15.78
C GLY A 232 8.93 20.02 16.87
N VAL A 233 9.59 19.82 18.02
CA VAL A 233 9.63 20.83 19.09
C VAL A 233 10.28 22.12 18.60
N LEU A 234 11.45 22.02 17.95
CA LEU A 234 12.18 23.19 17.44
C LEU A 234 11.36 23.92 16.37
N TYR A 235 10.80 23.19 15.42
CA TYR A 235 10.01 23.75 14.33
C TYR A 235 8.70 24.39 14.83
N PHE A 236 7.91 23.69 15.66
CA PHE A 236 6.64 24.23 16.11
C PHE A 236 6.82 25.38 17.11
N ARG A 237 7.89 25.40 17.91
CA ARG A 237 8.19 26.55 18.78
C ARG A 237 8.55 27.80 17.99
N SER A 238 9.27 27.66 16.87
CA SER A 238 9.64 28.80 16.02
C SER A 238 8.45 29.40 15.24
N GLN A 239 7.32 28.69 15.15
CA GLN A 239 6.15 29.21 14.46
C GLN A 239 5.49 30.31 15.29
N THR A 240 5.66 31.56 14.86
CA THR A 240 4.92 32.71 15.36
C THR A 240 3.79 33.00 14.38
N PHE A 241 2.54 32.88 14.82
CA PHE A 241 1.41 33.34 14.04
C PHE A 241 1.13 34.80 14.37
N GLU A 242 1.54 35.70 13.50
CA GLU A 242 0.89 37.01 13.44
C GLU A 242 -0.54 36.79 12.99
N ASN A 243 -1.49 37.25 13.79
CA ASN A 243 -2.92 37.31 13.47
C ASN A 243 -3.16 38.25 12.26
N LYS A 244 -2.69 37.85 11.04
CA LYS A 244 -2.96 38.61 9.80
C LYS A 244 -4.39 38.50 9.31
N VAL A 245 -5.17 37.58 9.87
CA VAL A 245 -6.60 37.48 9.65
C VAL A 245 -7.25 37.43 11.02
N LYS A 246 -8.25 38.30 11.24
CA LYS A 246 -9.14 38.24 12.39
C LYS A 246 -9.99 36.96 12.30
N ASP A 247 -9.34 35.80 12.46
CA ASP A 247 -10.03 34.53 12.56
C ASP A 247 -10.66 34.44 13.94
N LYS A 248 -11.98 34.65 13.98
CA LYS A 248 -12.78 34.54 15.19
C LYS A 248 -12.78 33.15 15.79
N SER A 249 -12.34 32.13 15.04
CA SER A 249 -12.30 30.71 15.47
C SER A 249 -11.09 30.37 16.33
N GLY A 250 -9.97 31.10 16.21
CA GLY A 250 -8.71 30.82 16.90
C GLY A 250 -7.98 29.53 16.46
N PHE A 251 -8.45 28.85 15.39
CA PHE A 251 -7.94 27.56 14.96
C PHE A 251 -6.93 27.61 13.79
N SER A 252 -6.76 28.76 13.12
CA SER A 252 -5.88 28.85 11.93
C SER A 252 -4.44 28.37 12.18
N GLY A 253 -3.90 28.61 13.38
CA GLY A 253 -2.59 28.11 13.77
C GLY A 253 -2.55 26.62 14.06
N VAL A 254 -3.63 26.06 14.57
CA VAL A 254 -3.80 24.63 14.84
C VAL A 254 -3.86 23.88 13.51
N GLU A 255 -4.61 24.36 12.54
CA GLU A 255 -4.72 23.79 11.19
C GLU A 255 -3.34 23.62 10.53
N LYS A 256 -2.46 24.60 10.65
CA LYS A 256 -1.11 24.51 10.07
C LYS A 256 -0.25 23.41 10.70
N ILE A 257 -0.35 23.22 12.03
CA ILE A 257 0.36 22.14 12.71
C ILE A 257 -0.21 20.79 12.27
N PHE A 258 -1.54 20.66 12.22
CA PHE A 258 -2.20 19.44 11.80
C PHE A 258 -1.99 19.14 10.30
N SER A 259 -1.88 20.15 9.44
CA SER A 259 -1.50 19.97 8.03
C SER A 259 -0.13 19.30 7.87
N ILE A 260 0.84 19.64 8.71
CA ILE A 260 2.15 18.97 8.69
C ILE A 260 2.05 17.52 9.15
N LEU A 261 1.29 17.26 10.22
CA LEU A 261 1.05 15.90 10.68
C LEU A 261 0.32 15.07 9.62
N MET A 262 -0.69 15.66 8.98
CA MET A 262 -1.42 15.03 7.88
C MET A 262 -0.52 14.72 6.68
N LEU A 263 0.37 15.62 6.32
CA LEU A 263 1.35 15.37 5.26
C LEU A 263 2.27 14.19 5.60
N LEU A 264 2.77 14.14 6.84
CA LEU A 264 3.61 13.02 7.28
C LEU A 264 2.86 11.69 7.26
N THR A 265 1.61 11.68 7.74
CA THR A 265 0.78 10.45 7.70
C THR A 265 0.43 10.05 6.27
N ALA A 266 0.19 11.01 5.36
CA ALA A 266 -0.04 10.73 3.95
C ALA A 266 1.20 10.11 3.28
N CYS A 267 2.41 10.63 3.56
CA CYS A 267 3.66 10.03 3.09
C CYS A 267 3.84 8.60 3.63
N ALA A 268 3.57 8.39 4.93
CA ALA A 268 3.64 7.09 5.58
C ALA A 268 2.64 6.09 4.96
N MET A 269 1.40 6.55 4.72
CA MET A 269 0.36 5.75 4.10
C MET A 269 0.71 5.38 2.66
N ALA A 270 1.20 6.32 1.85
CA ALA A 270 1.64 6.06 0.49
C ALA A 270 2.79 5.03 0.45
N PHE A 271 3.76 5.15 1.36
CA PHE A 271 4.83 4.15 1.48
C PHE A 271 4.28 2.77 1.85
N ALA A 272 3.43 2.69 2.88
CA ALA A 272 2.81 1.43 3.31
C ALA A 272 1.96 0.80 2.20
N HIS A 273 1.17 1.61 1.48
CA HIS A 273 0.38 1.20 0.33
C HIS A 273 1.28 0.62 -0.77
N GLY A 274 2.28 1.37 -1.23
CA GLY A 274 3.22 0.89 -2.26
C GLY A 274 3.89 -0.43 -1.88
N SER A 275 4.30 -0.58 -0.61
CA SER A 275 4.96 -1.80 -0.12
C SER A 275 4.04 -3.02 -0.07
N ASN A 276 2.75 -2.82 0.12
CA ASN A 276 1.78 -3.89 0.27
C ASN A 276 1.13 -4.25 -1.07
N ASP A 277 0.68 -3.26 -1.81
CA ASP A 277 -0.22 -3.48 -2.94
C ASP A 277 0.50 -3.75 -4.26
N VAL A 278 1.79 -3.43 -4.37
CA VAL A 278 2.60 -3.91 -5.50
C VAL A 278 2.57 -5.43 -5.62
N ALA A 279 2.50 -6.13 -4.49
CA ALA A 279 2.45 -7.59 -4.44
C ALA A 279 1.24 -8.20 -5.16
N ASN A 280 0.12 -7.49 -5.21
CA ASN A 280 -1.09 -7.91 -5.91
C ASN A 280 -0.85 -8.06 -7.42
N ALA A 281 0.01 -7.24 -7.99
CA ALA A 281 0.38 -7.31 -9.40
C ALA A 281 1.56 -8.26 -9.64
N ILE A 282 2.59 -8.19 -8.78
CA ILE A 282 3.82 -8.96 -9.01
C ILE A 282 3.75 -10.40 -8.48
N GLY A 283 2.86 -10.74 -7.54
CA GLY A 283 2.73 -12.10 -7.01
C GLY A 283 2.41 -13.13 -8.08
N PRO A 284 1.31 -12.98 -8.84
CA PRO A 284 1.00 -13.87 -9.96
C PRO A 284 2.06 -13.83 -11.06
N LEU A 285 2.64 -12.67 -11.37
CA LEU A 285 3.75 -12.55 -12.33
C LEU A 285 4.98 -13.33 -11.88
N ALA A 286 5.38 -13.21 -10.62
CA ALA A 286 6.51 -13.95 -10.07
C ALA A 286 6.26 -15.46 -10.05
N ALA A 287 5.00 -15.89 -9.84
CA ALA A 287 4.63 -17.29 -9.93
C ALA A 287 4.83 -17.83 -11.35
N VAL A 288 4.33 -17.14 -12.36
CA VAL A 288 4.48 -17.52 -13.78
C VAL A 288 5.96 -17.57 -14.19
N GLU A 289 6.72 -16.52 -13.86
CA GLU A 289 8.15 -16.45 -14.16
C GLU A 289 8.91 -17.61 -13.51
N ALA A 290 8.60 -17.90 -12.27
CA ALA A 290 9.23 -18.99 -11.53
C ALA A 290 8.95 -20.36 -12.14
N ILE A 291 7.69 -20.66 -12.50
CA ILE A 291 7.29 -21.92 -13.10
C ILE A 291 7.99 -22.12 -14.45
N ILE A 292 8.02 -21.10 -15.29
CA ILE A 292 8.65 -21.17 -16.63
C ILE A 292 10.17 -21.35 -16.49
N ARG A 293 10.81 -20.58 -15.61
CA ARG A 293 12.26 -20.66 -15.38
C ARG A 293 12.70 -22.02 -14.82
N GLN A 294 11.84 -22.69 -14.06
CA GLN A 294 12.09 -24.02 -13.50
C GLN A 294 11.63 -25.18 -14.41
N GLY A 295 11.30 -24.88 -15.67
CA GLY A 295 10.90 -25.94 -16.64
C GLY A 295 9.56 -26.58 -16.30
N GLY A 296 8.63 -25.86 -15.64
CA GLY A 296 7.29 -26.34 -15.28
C GLY A 296 7.15 -26.87 -13.85
N LEU A 297 8.18 -26.75 -13.02
CA LEU A 297 8.05 -27.10 -11.59
C LEU A 297 7.22 -26.06 -10.85
N VAL A 298 6.16 -26.51 -10.19
CA VAL A 298 5.22 -25.65 -9.44
C VAL A 298 5.72 -25.43 -8.01
N GLU A 299 6.49 -26.38 -7.46
CA GLU A 299 6.97 -26.36 -6.09
C GLU A 299 8.43 -25.91 -6.00
N GLY A 300 8.75 -25.25 -4.88
CA GLY A 300 10.12 -24.91 -4.50
C GLY A 300 10.33 -23.43 -4.13
N PRO A 301 11.34 -23.14 -3.29
CA PRO A 301 11.70 -21.79 -2.94
C PRO A 301 12.32 -21.12 -4.18
N THR A 302 11.63 -20.17 -4.76
CA THR A 302 12.13 -19.39 -5.89
C THR A 302 12.36 -17.96 -5.47
N ARG A 303 13.56 -17.47 -5.69
CA ARG A 303 13.83 -16.03 -5.61
C ARG A 303 13.12 -15.34 -6.77
N MET A 304 12.34 -14.33 -6.46
CA MET A 304 11.72 -13.46 -7.46
C MET A 304 12.81 -12.83 -8.34
N ALA A 305 12.58 -12.81 -9.65
CA ALA A 305 13.52 -12.17 -10.57
C ALA A 305 13.63 -10.67 -10.28
N ALA A 306 14.85 -10.12 -10.34
CA ALA A 306 15.14 -8.74 -9.92
C ALA A 306 14.37 -7.67 -10.70
N TRP A 307 13.89 -7.97 -11.91
CA TRP A 307 13.13 -7.03 -12.75
C TRP A 307 11.63 -6.95 -12.40
N VAL A 308 11.08 -7.95 -11.71
CA VAL A 308 9.64 -8.05 -11.44
C VAL A 308 9.16 -6.93 -10.52
N LEU A 309 9.90 -6.68 -9.45
CA LEU A 309 9.55 -5.64 -8.48
C LEU A 309 9.63 -4.22 -9.06
N PRO A 310 10.71 -3.82 -9.77
CA PRO A 310 10.76 -2.55 -10.48
C PRO A 310 9.63 -2.36 -11.50
N LEU A 311 9.25 -3.43 -12.22
CA LEU A 311 8.14 -3.35 -13.19
C LEU A 311 6.81 -3.03 -12.50
N GLY A 312 6.51 -3.69 -11.38
CA GLY A 312 5.31 -3.40 -10.59
C GLY A 312 5.32 -1.97 -10.03
N ALA A 313 6.45 -1.55 -9.45
CA ALA A 313 6.60 -0.20 -8.90
C ALA A 313 6.39 0.88 -9.98
N VAL A 314 7.03 0.74 -11.15
CA VAL A 314 6.87 1.68 -12.28
C VAL A 314 5.42 1.67 -12.79
N GLY A 315 4.79 0.49 -12.88
CA GLY A 315 3.38 0.37 -13.28
C GLY A 315 2.45 1.15 -12.35
N MET A 316 2.62 1.01 -11.03
CA MET A 316 1.84 1.77 -10.03
C MET A 316 2.06 3.28 -10.18
N GLY A 317 3.31 3.73 -10.22
CA GLY A 317 3.64 5.15 -10.38
C GLY A 317 3.06 5.75 -11.67
N PHE A 318 3.07 4.98 -12.77
CA PHE A 318 2.52 5.41 -14.04
C PHE A 318 0.98 5.50 -14.00
N GLY A 319 0.31 4.50 -13.40
CA GLY A 319 -1.14 4.52 -13.19
C GLY A 319 -1.62 5.71 -12.38
N LEU A 320 -0.92 5.96 -11.26
CA LEU A 320 -1.15 7.10 -10.40
C LEU A 320 -0.99 8.44 -11.13
N ALA A 321 0.06 8.60 -11.92
CA ALA A 321 0.33 9.83 -12.67
C ALA A 321 -0.75 10.11 -13.75
N VAL A 322 -1.21 9.06 -14.44
CA VAL A 322 -2.13 9.17 -15.56
C VAL A 322 -3.58 9.27 -15.14
N MET A 323 -4.02 8.45 -14.18
CA MET A 323 -5.44 8.29 -13.83
C MET A 323 -5.78 8.54 -12.37
N GLY A 324 -4.81 8.68 -11.45
CA GLY A 324 -5.05 8.81 -10.00
C GLY A 324 -5.93 10.01 -9.61
N LYS A 325 -5.97 11.05 -10.43
CA LYS A 325 -6.83 12.23 -10.20
C LYS A 325 -8.32 11.86 -10.11
N SER A 326 -8.80 10.90 -10.90
CA SER A 326 -10.23 10.58 -11.01
C SER A 326 -10.82 10.13 -9.68
N VAL A 327 -10.26 9.05 -9.11
CA VAL A 327 -10.76 8.48 -7.84
C VAL A 327 -10.40 9.36 -6.64
N MET A 328 -9.23 10.02 -6.68
CA MET A 328 -8.81 10.95 -5.63
C MET A 328 -9.77 12.14 -5.50
N ALA A 329 -10.31 12.65 -6.61
CA ALA A 329 -11.34 13.69 -6.59
C ALA A 329 -12.65 13.16 -5.99
N THR A 330 -13.07 11.93 -6.30
CA THR A 330 -14.26 11.31 -5.71
C THR A 330 -14.15 11.21 -4.18
N VAL A 331 -13.05 10.66 -3.68
CA VAL A 331 -12.83 10.48 -2.23
C VAL A 331 -12.60 11.83 -1.52
N GLY A 332 -11.87 12.75 -2.15
CA GLY A 332 -11.51 14.03 -1.52
C GLY A 332 -12.64 15.07 -1.48
N THR A 333 -13.59 15.01 -2.42
CA THR A 333 -14.64 16.04 -2.56
C THR A 333 -16.05 15.47 -2.62
N GLY A 334 -16.22 14.18 -2.89
CA GLY A 334 -17.52 13.53 -3.09
C GLY A 334 -17.98 12.67 -1.90
N ILE A 335 -17.09 12.31 -1.01
CA ILE A 335 -17.33 11.58 0.23
C ILE A 335 -16.88 12.44 1.41
#